data_307a66ac9c20dd4b01a816eb6b794b2f
#
_entry.id   307a66ac9c20dd4b01a816eb6b794b2f
#
_cell.length_a   1.000
_cell.length_b   1.000
_cell.length_c   1.000
_cell.angle_alpha   90.00
_cell.angle_beta   90.00
_cell.angle_gamma   90.00
#
_symmetry.space_group_name_H-M   'P 1'
#
loop_
_entity.id
_entity.type
_entity.pdbx_description
1 polymer ?
#
loop_
_entity_poly.entity_id
_entity_poly.type
_entity_poly.pdbx_seq_one_letter_code
_entity_poly.pdbx_strand_id
1 'polypeptide(L)'
;MSEAIKEAEKILKQYYGYDHFREGQIPVIKAVLGGRDVLGIMPTGAGKSVCYQVPALMMEGITIVISPLISLMKDQVGTLNQMGVHAAFLNSSLTAGQYYKALQLAKQGRYKIIYVAPERLETESFLDFALSEHVKISFVAVDEAHCVSQWGQDFRPGYLKILDFLDRLPYRPVVGAYTATATAEVREDILDILKLQNPYVETTGFDRGNLFFAVKKPVDKYKELVSYLKEKGCDTSGDSGIIYCLTRKSVEQVCYDLRNEGFSVTRYHAGLSDEERKENQENFIYGKRQIMVATNAFGMGIDKPDVRFVIHYNMPKNMESYYQEAGRAGRDGEPSECILYYEPRDVRTNRLFIENGEENSELDEETRKIVKERDLERLKQMTFYCFTSECLRQYILNYFGEKSSSYCGNCLNCQTQFEEVDITLEANTILRCLDALDWNYGAATVIDIVHGGKSQKILGKNLDKNPEYAVLSERTVPRLRQILRELQFREYVEEKGEQYPVICLTPEGKAFMKTEEPLIMKLPKEETQKKSESKEKKNRHKKGAVAAELSEKDAELSESLQELRREIASEEKVPPYMVFADKTLAGMCVMRPATRDEMLEVSGVGEHKLKKYGDRFLEILRKG
;
A
#
# COMPACT_ATOMS: atom_id res chain seq x y z
N MET A 1 -23.78 -25.42 -6.89
CA MET A 1 -23.71 -23.95 -6.77
C MET A 1 -25.13 -23.42 -6.66
N SER A 2 -25.43 -22.47 -5.74
CA SER A 2 -26.77 -21.88 -5.66
C SER A 2 -27.05 -21.05 -6.93
N GLU A 3 -28.31 -20.97 -7.35
CA GLU A 3 -28.73 -20.22 -8.54
C GLU A 3 -28.25 -18.76 -8.49
N ALA A 4 -28.26 -18.14 -7.30
CA ALA A 4 -27.75 -16.78 -7.07
C ALA A 4 -26.25 -16.63 -7.42
N ILE A 5 -25.40 -17.64 -7.19
CA ILE A 5 -23.98 -17.54 -7.55
C ILE A 5 -23.76 -17.69 -9.05
N LYS A 6 -24.55 -18.54 -9.71
CA LYS A 6 -24.50 -18.62 -11.18
C LYS A 6 -24.90 -17.28 -11.83
N GLU A 7 -25.87 -16.58 -11.26
CA GLU A 7 -26.26 -15.26 -11.75
C GLU A 7 -25.18 -14.21 -11.44
N ALA A 8 -24.57 -14.27 -10.26
CA ALA A 8 -23.42 -13.42 -9.91
C ALA A 8 -22.23 -13.63 -10.89
N GLU A 9 -21.93 -14.88 -11.27
CA GLU A 9 -20.89 -15.21 -12.27
C GLU A 9 -21.23 -14.65 -13.66
N LYS A 10 -22.50 -14.69 -14.06
CA LYS A 10 -22.91 -14.02 -15.33
C LYS A 10 -22.68 -12.51 -15.29
N ILE A 11 -23.05 -11.85 -14.19
CA ILE A 11 -22.80 -10.42 -13.99
C ILE A 11 -21.31 -10.12 -14.00
N LEU A 12 -20.49 -10.96 -13.32
CA LEU A 12 -19.04 -10.84 -13.33
C LEU A 12 -18.50 -10.93 -14.76
N LYS A 13 -18.95 -11.92 -15.54
CA LYS A 13 -18.53 -12.07 -16.95
C LYS A 13 -19.01 -10.90 -17.79
N GLN A 14 -20.25 -10.51 -17.68
CA GLN A 14 -20.88 -9.47 -18.50
C GLN A 14 -20.21 -8.11 -18.33
N TYR A 15 -19.99 -7.67 -17.09
CA TYR A 15 -19.49 -6.31 -16.80
C TYR A 15 -17.97 -6.27 -16.63
N TYR A 16 -17.36 -7.29 -16.00
CA TYR A 16 -15.93 -7.28 -15.65
C TYR A 16 -15.08 -8.16 -16.59
N GLY A 17 -15.70 -9.05 -17.36
CA GLY A 17 -15.00 -9.94 -18.30
C GLY A 17 -14.26 -11.11 -17.63
N TYR A 18 -14.55 -11.41 -16.36
CA TYR A 18 -13.93 -12.54 -15.64
C TYR A 18 -14.89 -13.72 -15.55
N ASP A 19 -14.37 -14.93 -15.76
CA ASP A 19 -15.18 -16.16 -15.73
C ASP A 19 -15.44 -16.64 -14.30
N HIS A 20 -14.52 -16.35 -13.38
CA HIS A 20 -14.58 -16.85 -12.00
C HIS A 20 -14.23 -15.76 -11.01
N PHE A 21 -14.87 -15.82 -9.86
CA PHE A 21 -14.51 -15.02 -8.70
C PHE A 21 -13.15 -15.45 -8.13
N ARG A 22 -12.46 -14.52 -7.52
CA ARG A 22 -11.24 -14.80 -6.76
C ARG A 22 -11.59 -15.47 -5.43
N GLU A 23 -10.59 -16.10 -4.80
CA GLU A 23 -10.72 -16.69 -3.48
C GLU A 23 -11.30 -15.67 -2.47
N GLY A 24 -12.20 -16.12 -1.61
CA GLY A 24 -12.88 -15.31 -0.59
C GLY A 24 -14.02 -14.42 -1.10
N GLN A 25 -14.16 -14.16 -2.42
CA GLN A 25 -15.25 -13.30 -2.93
C GLN A 25 -16.62 -13.98 -2.87
N ILE A 26 -16.70 -15.26 -3.25
CA ILE A 26 -17.97 -16.01 -3.28
C ILE A 26 -18.67 -16.06 -1.91
N PRO A 27 -17.98 -16.40 -0.80
CA PRO A 27 -18.63 -16.43 0.51
C PRO A 27 -19.20 -15.07 0.93
N VAL A 28 -18.45 -13.99 0.67
CA VAL A 28 -18.88 -12.62 0.95
C VAL A 28 -20.14 -12.25 0.14
N ILE A 29 -20.12 -12.48 -1.18
CA ILE A 29 -21.27 -12.24 -2.06
C ILE A 29 -22.49 -13.03 -1.63
N LYS A 30 -22.32 -14.30 -1.27
CA LYS A 30 -23.41 -15.15 -0.74
C LYS A 30 -24.01 -14.58 0.54
N ALA A 31 -23.17 -14.12 1.46
CA ALA A 31 -23.65 -13.55 2.73
C ALA A 31 -24.48 -12.29 2.49
N VAL A 32 -24.00 -11.36 1.64
CA VAL A 32 -24.74 -10.14 1.28
C VAL A 32 -26.07 -10.48 0.62
N LEU A 33 -26.08 -11.36 -0.40
CA LEU A 33 -27.30 -11.75 -1.11
C LEU A 33 -28.27 -12.54 -0.21
N GLY A 34 -27.77 -13.20 0.84
CA GLY A 34 -28.55 -13.87 1.87
C GLY A 34 -29.09 -12.93 2.95
N GLY A 35 -28.89 -11.60 2.83
CA GLY A 35 -29.37 -10.60 3.80
C GLY A 35 -28.54 -10.56 5.10
N ARG A 36 -27.33 -11.08 5.10
CA ARG A 36 -26.43 -11.10 6.25
C ARG A 36 -25.38 -10.00 6.13
N ASP A 37 -25.09 -9.31 7.23
CA ASP A 37 -23.99 -8.33 7.26
C ASP A 37 -22.64 -8.99 7.02
N VAL A 38 -21.67 -8.21 6.56
CA VAL A 38 -20.35 -8.72 6.18
C VAL A 38 -19.24 -7.81 6.69
N LEU A 39 -18.15 -8.42 7.14
CA LEU A 39 -16.84 -7.77 7.26
C LEU A 39 -15.86 -8.49 6.34
N GLY A 40 -15.43 -7.81 5.28
CA GLY A 40 -14.46 -8.30 4.31
C GLY A 40 -13.09 -7.64 4.51
N ILE A 41 -12.11 -8.40 5.00
CA ILE A 41 -10.71 -7.96 5.14
C ILE A 41 -9.92 -8.61 4.01
N MET A 42 -9.62 -7.82 2.99
CA MET A 42 -9.04 -8.31 1.73
C MET A 42 -7.93 -7.37 1.27
N PRO A 43 -6.74 -7.87 0.93
CA PRO A 43 -5.61 -7.03 0.55
C PRO A 43 -5.92 -6.17 -0.67
N THR A 44 -5.15 -5.11 -0.86
CA THR A 44 -5.22 -4.28 -2.06
C THR A 44 -4.99 -5.14 -3.30
N GLY A 45 -5.86 -5.02 -4.30
CA GLY A 45 -5.82 -5.84 -5.52
C GLY A 45 -6.57 -7.18 -5.44
N ALA A 46 -7.09 -7.60 -4.28
CA ALA A 46 -7.92 -8.81 -4.17
C ALA A 46 -9.33 -8.66 -4.77
N GLY A 47 -9.72 -7.45 -5.17
CA GLY A 47 -11.02 -7.19 -5.78
C GLY A 47 -12.15 -6.96 -4.78
N LYS A 48 -11.88 -6.27 -3.67
CA LYS A 48 -12.88 -5.84 -2.67
C LYS A 48 -14.14 -5.23 -3.29
N SER A 49 -13.96 -4.34 -4.27
CA SER A 49 -15.08 -3.64 -4.91
C SER A 49 -16.07 -4.58 -5.57
N VAL A 50 -15.63 -5.69 -6.14
CA VAL A 50 -16.48 -6.71 -6.75
C VAL A 50 -17.42 -7.33 -5.72
N CYS A 51 -16.97 -7.48 -4.46
CA CYS A 51 -17.74 -8.08 -3.37
C CYS A 51 -18.99 -7.28 -2.99
N TYR A 52 -19.03 -5.98 -3.26
CA TYR A 52 -20.22 -5.15 -3.04
C TYR A 52 -20.86 -4.68 -4.34
N GLN A 53 -20.12 -4.51 -5.43
CA GLN A 53 -20.66 -4.06 -6.71
C GLN A 53 -21.53 -5.13 -7.38
N VAL A 54 -21.11 -6.41 -7.37
CA VAL A 54 -21.90 -7.51 -7.94
C VAL A 54 -23.22 -7.71 -7.20
N PRO A 55 -23.24 -7.84 -5.86
CA PRO A 55 -24.51 -7.86 -5.12
C PRO A 55 -25.38 -6.63 -5.37
N ALA A 56 -24.80 -5.43 -5.45
CA ALA A 56 -25.54 -4.21 -5.76
C ALA A 56 -26.31 -4.29 -7.08
N LEU A 57 -25.75 -4.94 -8.09
CA LEU A 57 -26.39 -5.15 -9.40
C LEU A 57 -27.53 -6.18 -9.34
N MET A 58 -27.46 -7.13 -8.41
CA MET A 58 -28.47 -8.19 -8.24
C MET A 58 -29.62 -7.79 -7.34
N MET A 59 -29.37 -6.96 -6.33
CA MET A 59 -30.40 -6.55 -5.35
C MET A 59 -31.33 -5.50 -5.95
N GLU A 60 -32.59 -5.49 -5.51
CA GLU A 60 -33.50 -4.41 -5.84
C GLU A 60 -33.11 -3.11 -5.13
N GLY A 61 -33.50 -1.96 -5.70
CA GLY A 61 -33.23 -0.65 -5.09
C GLY A 61 -31.83 -0.13 -5.35
N ILE A 62 -31.32 0.67 -4.43
CA ILE A 62 -30.04 1.40 -4.54
C ILE A 62 -29.07 0.87 -3.50
N THR A 63 -27.82 0.76 -3.90
CA THR A 63 -26.69 0.52 -2.98
C THR A 63 -25.98 1.84 -2.71
N ILE A 64 -25.83 2.19 -1.44
CA ILE A 64 -24.99 3.31 -1.00
C ILE A 64 -23.61 2.78 -0.65
N VAL A 65 -22.55 3.34 -1.26
CA VAL A 65 -21.16 3.04 -0.94
C VAL A 65 -20.56 4.25 -0.24
N ILE A 66 -20.24 4.10 1.04
CA ILE A 66 -19.61 5.14 1.83
C ILE A 66 -18.09 5.00 1.65
N SER A 67 -17.46 6.06 1.15
CA SER A 67 -16.02 6.06 0.84
C SER A 67 -15.38 7.39 1.27
N PRO A 68 -14.12 7.35 1.79
CA PRO A 68 -13.51 8.54 2.40
C PRO A 68 -12.89 9.51 1.39
N LEU A 69 -12.80 9.13 0.11
CA LEU A 69 -11.97 9.84 -0.85
C LEU A 69 -12.69 10.19 -2.14
N ILE A 70 -12.65 11.48 -2.47
CA ILE A 70 -13.25 12.05 -3.69
C ILE A 70 -12.65 11.43 -4.95
N SER A 71 -11.32 11.25 -5.00
CA SER A 71 -10.63 10.66 -6.16
C SER A 71 -11.08 9.21 -6.41
N LEU A 72 -11.10 8.40 -5.34
CA LEU A 72 -11.54 7.01 -5.42
C LEU A 72 -12.99 6.89 -5.91
N MET A 73 -13.90 7.72 -5.38
CA MET A 73 -15.29 7.74 -5.83
C MET A 73 -15.39 8.05 -7.32
N LYS A 74 -14.65 9.06 -7.81
CA LYS A 74 -14.64 9.46 -9.22
C LYS A 74 -14.14 8.33 -10.12
N ASP A 75 -13.07 7.67 -9.74
CA ASP A 75 -12.47 6.59 -10.50
C ASP A 75 -13.39 5.36 -10.54
N GLN A 76 -13.96 4.96 -9.38
CA GLN A 76 -14.90 3.84 -9.31
C GLN A 76 -16.18 4.10 -10.13
N VAL A 77 -16.77 5.29 -9.97
CA VAL A 77 -17.98 5.67 -10.74
C VAL A 77 -17.67 5.78 -12.24
N GLY A 78 -16.51 6.34 -12.60
CA GLY A 78 -16.05 6.39 -13.98
C GLY A 78 -15.95 5.00 -14.61
N THR A 79 -15.31 4.06 -13.92
CA THR A 79 -15.16 2.66 -14.35
C THR A 79 -16.51 1.97 -14.49
N LEU A 80 -17.41 2.09 -13.50
CA LEU A 80 -18.74 1.50 -13.55
C LEU A 80 -19.57 2.02 -14.73
N ASN A 81 -19.57 3.35 -14.95
CA ASN A 81 -20.29 3.94 -16.08
C ASN A 81 -19.72 3.48 -17.44
N GLN A 82 -18.41 3.31 -17.57
CA GLN A 82 -17.78 2.76 -18.78
C GLN A 82 -18.15 1.29 -19.02
N MET A 83 -18.35 0.52 -17.95
CA MET A 83 -18.84 -0.86 -18.05
C MET A 83 -20.35 -0.94 -18.33
N GLY A 84 -21.06 0.19 -18.42
CA GLY A 84 -22.49 0.25 -18.64
C GLY A 84 -23.35 0.17 -17.37
N VAL A 85 -22.74 0.25 -16.18
CA VAL A 85 -23.44 0.33 -14.90
C VAL A 85 -23.66 1.78 -14.53
N HIS A 86 -24.93 2.19 -14.38
CA HIS A 86 -25.25 3.56 -13.97
C HIS A 86 -24.92 3.79 -12.49
N ALA A 87 -23.87 4.54 -12.25
CA ALA A 87 -23.43 4.95 -10.91
C ALA A 87 -23.23 6.47 -10.81
N ALA A 88 -23.32 7.00 -9.61
CA ALA A 88 -23.06 8.40 -9.30
C ALA A 88 -22.22 8.55 -8.03
N PHE A 89 -21.65 9.74 -7.83
CA PHE A 89 -21.01 10.10 -6.55
C PHE A 89 -21.59 11.39 -5.99
N LEU A 90 -21.60 11.50 -4.66
CA LEU A 90 -22.10 12.65 -3.89
C LEU A 90 -21.01 13.08 -2.90
N ASN A 91 -20.25 14.11 -3.25
CA ASN A 91 -19.18 14.63 -2.43
C ASN A 91 -19.02 16.15 -2.57
N SER A 92 -18.02 16.75 -1.94
CA SER A 92 -17.81 18.21 -1.92
C SER A 92 -17.32 18.79 -3.25
N SER A 93 -16.89 17.97 -4.22
CA SER A 93 -16.44 18.47 -5.53
C SER A 93 -17.60 18.82 -6.49
N LEU A 94 -18.84 18.48 -6.13
CA LEU A 94 -20.02 18.82 -6.91
C LEU A 94 -20.51 20.23 -6.57
N THR A 95 -20.91 20.99 -7.60
CA THR A 95 -21.68 22.22 -7.37
C THR A 95 -23.07 21.87 -6.81
N ALA A 96 -23.72 22.81 -6.14
CA ALA A 96 -25.06 22.61 -5.59
C ALA A 96 -26.06 22.10 -6.66
N GLY A 97 -26.02 22.69 -7.87
CA GLY A 97 -26.89 22.26 -8.97
C GLY A 97 -26.64 20.83 -9.45
N GLN A 98 -25.35 20.44 -9.54
CA GLN A 98 -24.96 19.06 -9.90
C GLN A 98 -25.41 18.07 -8.82
N TYR A 99 -25.23 18.42 -7.55
CA TYR A 99 -25.63 17.61 -6.41
C TYR A 99 -27.16 17.36 -6.39
N TYR A 100 -27.99 18.43 -6.48
CA TYR A 100 -29.44 18.29 -6.54
C TYR A 100 -29.90 17.49 -7.76
N LYS A 101 -29.30 17.71 -8.93
CA LYS A 101 -29.61 16.93 -10.13
C LYS A 101 -29.33 15.45 -9.94
N ALA A 102 -28.17 15.11 -9.30
CA ALA A 102 -27.83 13.72 -9.01
C ALA A 102 -28.86 13.07 -8.07
N LEU A 103 -29.29 13.76 -7.01
CA LEU A 103 -30.32 13.27 -6.09
C LEU A 103 -31.68 13.07 -6.79
N GLN A 104 -32.09 13.99 -7.68
CA GLN A 104 -33.33 13.83 -8.46
C GLN A 104 -33.26 12.59 -9.38
N LEU A 105 -32.18 12.39 -10.09
CA LEU A 105 -31.97 11.20 -10.94
C LEU A 105 -31.94 9.91 -10.11
N ALA A 106 -31.37 9.96 -8.90
CA ALA A 106 -31.36 8.85 -7.96
C ALA A 106 -32.81 8.49 -7.50
N LYS A 107 -33.63 9.49 -7.16
CA LYS A 107 -35.08 9.28 -6.84
C LYS A 107 -35.85 8.65 -7.99
N GLN A 108 -35.46 8.90 -9.24
CA GLN A 108 -36.05 8.30 -10.44
C GLN A 108 -35.50 6.87 -10.74
N GLY A 109 -34.68 6.30 -9.86
CA GLY A 109 -34.11 4.97 -10.05
C GLY A 109 -33.02 4.88 -11.14
N ARG A 110 -32.45 6.03 -11.55
CA ARG A 110 -31.44 6.06 -12.61
C ARG A 110 -30.14 5.36 -12.22
N TYR A 111 -29.78 5.36 -10.93
CA TYR A 111 -28.53 4.83 -10.43
C TYR A 111 -28.76 3.57 -9.60
N LYS A 112 -27.90 2.58 -9.82
CA LYS A 112 -27.85 1.34 -9.05
C LYS A 112 -26.93 1.45 -7.85
N ILE A 113 -25.84 2.21 -8.01
CA ILE A 113 -24.79 2.41 -7.01
C ILE A 113 -24.52 3.91 -6.86
N ILE A 114 -24.53 4.39 -5.62
CA ILE A 114 -24.21 5.79 -5.31
C ILE A 114 -23.09 5.82 -4.27
N TYR A 115 -21.96 6.39 -4.65
CA TYR A 115 -20.85 6.65 -3.73
C TYR A 115 -21.08 7.95 -2.98
N VAL A 116 -20.92 7.91 -1.66
CA VAL A 116 -21.22 9.05 -0.77
C VAL A 116 -20.05 9.30 0.17
N ALA A 117 -19.64 10.56 0.30
CA ALA A 117 -18.69 10.96 1.32
C ALA A 117 -19.38 10.94 2.71
N PRO A 118 -18.73 10.44 3.78
CA PRO A 118 -19.34 10.28 5.10
C PRO A 118 -19.95 11.60 5.63
N GLU A 119 -19.36 12.75 5.32
CA GLU A 119 -19.83 14.07 5.75
C GLU A 119 -21.18 14.47 5.10
N ARG A 120 -21.58 13.78 4.03
CA ARG A 120 -22.86 14.02 3.36
C ARG A 120 -24.04 13.27 3.97
N LEU A 121 -23.78 12.24 4.77
CA LEU A 121 -24.85 11.38 5.33
C LEU A 121 -25.83 12.13 6.22
N GLU A 122 -25.40 13.22 6.89
CA GLU A 122 -26.23 14.03 7.78
C GLU A 122 -26.83 15.28 7.09
N THR A 123 -26.47 15.54 5.82
CA THR A 123 -27.03 16.71 5.15
C THR A 123 -28.52 16.54 4.91
N GLU A 124 -29.32 17.60 5.18
CA GLU A 124 -30.76 17.58 5.04
C GLU A 124 -31.21 17.06 3.67
N SER A 125 -30.59 17.53 2.60
CA SER A 125 -30.92 17.12 1.24
C SER A 125 -30.63 15.62 0.96
N PHE A 126 -29.59 15.02 1.59
CA PHE A 126 -29.32 13.60 1.45
C PHE A 126 -30.30 12.77 2.30
N LEU A 127 -30.62 13.22 3.49
CA LEU A 127 -31.63 12.58 4.34
C LEU A 127 -33.02 12.61 3.70
N ASP A 128 -33.45 13.74 3.13
CA ASP A 128 -34.71 13.84 2.36
C ASP A 128 -34.75 12.88 1.17
N PHE A 129 -33.59 12.62 0.56
CA PHE A 129 -33.48 11.60 -0.48
C PHE A 129 -33.60 10.21 0.11
N ALA A 130 -32.80 9.89 1.12
CA ALA A 130 -32.70 8.55 1.68
C ALA A 130 -33.98 8.08 2.39
N LEU A 131 -34.71 9.00 3.00
CA LEU A 131 -35.99 8.75 3.70
C LEU A 131 -37.23 8.84 2.81
N SER A 132 -37.05 9.15 1.52
CA SER A 132 -38.19 9.24 0.57
C SER A 132 -38.82 7.85 0.37
N GLU A 133 -40.17 7.78 0.40
CA GLU A 133 -40.96 6.56 0.20
C GLU A 133 -40.65 5.85 -1.15
N HIS A 134 -40.14 6.59 -2.13
CA HIS A 134 -39.81 6.07 -3.45
C HIS A 134 -38.36 5.55 -3.54
N VAL A 135 -37.57 5.63 -2.47
CA VAL A 135 -36.19 5.22 -2.43
C VAL A 135 -36.05 4.00 -1.53
N LYS A 136 -35.60 2.89 -2.11
CA LYS A 136 -35.24 1.67 -1.36
C LYS A 136 -33.71 1.52 -1.32
N ILE A 137 -33.12 1.72 -0.15
CA ILE A 137 -31.67 1.45 0.08
C ILE A 137 -31.54 0.01 0.57
N SER A 138 -31.15 -0.90 -0.29
CA SER A 138 -31.09 -2.34 0.04
C SER A 138 -29.77 -2.76 0.66
N PHE A 139 -28.70 -2.02 0.36
CA PHE A 139 -27.36 -2.36 0.80
C PHE A 139 -26.55 -1.08 1.09
N VAL A 140 -25.81 -1.08 2.18
CA VAL A 140 -24.82 -0.05 2.52
C VAL A 140 -23.46 -0.71 2.60
N ALA A 141 -22.57 -0.34 1.70
CA ALA A 141 -21.18 -0.79 1.72
C ALA A 141 -20.28 0.32 2.31
N VAL A 142 -19.54 0.00 3.34
CA VAL A 142 -18.56 0.90 3.97
C VAL A 142 -17.18 0.52 3.45
N ASP A 143 -16.68 1.31 2.51
CA ASP A 143 -15.33 1.12 1.97
C ASP A 143 -14.29 1.80 2.87
N GLU A 144 -13.08 1.24 2.92
CA GLU A 144 -12.01 1.61 3.86
C GLU A 144 -12.53 1.68 5.32
N ALA A 145 -13.25 0.64 5.73
CA ALA A 145 -13.93 0.57 7.03
C ALA A 145 -13.00 0.74 8.24
N HIS A 146 -11.67 0.56 8.07
CA HIS A 146 -10.70 0.86 9.13
C HIS A 146 -10.72 2.33 9.58
N CYS A 147 -11.30 3.25 8.76
CA CYS A 147 -11.46 4.66 9.11
C CYS A 147 -12.46 4.89 10.27
N VAL A 148 -13.27 3.91 10.64
CA VAL A 148 -14.22 4.00 11.76
C VAL A 148 -13.51 3.84 13.11
N SER A 149 -12.39 3.13 13.13
CA SER A 149 -11.66 2.77 14.33
C SER A 149 -10.61 3.82 14.69
N GLN A 150 -10.60 4.26 15.94
CA GLN A 150 -9.50 5.07 16.49
C GLN A 150 -8.15 4.31 16.49
N TRP A 151 -8.21 2.98 16.43
CA TRP A 151 -7.06 2.11 16.25
C TRP A 151 -6.68 1.93 14.78
N GLY A 152 -7.45 2.51 13.85
CA GLY A 152 -7.14 2.53 12.42
C GLY A 152 -6.02 3.52 12.09
N GLN A 153 -5.35 3.32 10.97
CA GLN A 153 -4.25 4.18 10.51
C GLN A 153 -4.71 5.56 9.99
N ASP A 154 -5.99 5.68 9.65
CA ASP A 154 -6.62 6.88 9.05
C ASP A 154 -8.01 7.07 9.67
N PHE A 155 -8.04 7.27 10.99
CA PHE A 155 -9.28 7.50 11.72
C PHE A 155 -9.98 8.78 11.22
N ARG A 156 -11.28 8.67 10.92
CA ARG A 156 -12.10 9.78 10.42
C ARG A 156 -13.38 9.90 11.25
N PRO A 157 -13.55 10.97 12.03
CA PRO A 157 -14.75 11.19 12.85
C PRO A 157 -16.07 11.10 12.05
N GLY A 158 -16.07 11.50 10.77
CA GLY A 158 -17.22 11.37 9.88
C GLY A 158 -17.75 9.94 9.71
N TYR A 159 -16.92 8.92 9.90
CA TYR A 159 -17.33 7.51 9.83
C TYR A 159 -18.19 7.09 11.04
N LEU A 160 -18.07 7.74 12.19
CA LEU A 160 -18.91 7.48 13.36
C LEU A 160 -20.39 7.83 13.08
N LYS A 161 -20.64 8.73 12.12
CA LYS A 161 -21.98 9.14 11.69
C LYS A 161 -22.74 8.10 10.85
N ILE A 162 -22.03 7.04 10.41
CA ILE A 162 -22.64 5.97 9.62
C ILE A 162 -23.75 5.27 10.41
N LEU A 163 -23.50 4.99 11.68
CA LEU A 163 -24.51 4.35 12.52
C LEU A 163 -25.75 5.21 12.69
N ASP A 164 -25.59 6.52 12.96
CA ASP A 164 -26.69 7.47 13.09
C ASP A 164 -27.53 7.54 11.81
N PHE A 165 -26.89 7.49 10.66
CA PHE A 165 -27.56 7.40 9.37
C PHE A 165 -28.37 6.11 9.22
N LEU A 166 -27.78 4.95 9.55
CA LEU A 166 -28.45 3.64 9.48
C LEU A 166 -29.67 3.58 10.41
N ASP A 167 -29.58 4.15 11.62
CA ASP A 167 -30.65 4.16 12.61
C ASP A 167 -31.83 5.08 12.20
N ARG A 168 -31.62 6.05 11.29
CA ARG A 168 -32.67 6.93 10.75
C ARG A 168 -33.45 6.28 9.61
N LEU A 169 -32.91 5.25 8.94
CA LEU A 169 -33.59 4.61 7.83
C LEU A 169 -34.86 3.88 8.30
N PRO A 170 -35.95 3.88 7.50
CA PRO A 170 -37.22 3.24 7.89
C PRO A 170 -37.14 1.73 8.02
N TYR A 171 -36.06 1.13 7.49
CA TYR A 171 -35.68 -0.28 7.63
C TYR A 171 -34.17 -0.39 7.52
N ARG A 172 -33.61 -1.35 8.22
CA ARG A 172 -32.16 -1.56 8.19
C ARG A 172 -31.75 -2.31 6.92
N PRO A 173 -30.89 -1.73 6.07
CA PRO A 173 -30.31 -2.43 4.92
C PRO A 173 -29.27 -3.47 5.39
N VAL A 174 -28.86 -4.34 4.49
CA VAL A 174 -27.64 -5.14 4.70
C VAL A 174 -26.46 -4.19 4.78
N VAL A 175 -25.53 -4.43 5.71
CA VAL A 175 -24.31 -3.61 5.88
C VAL A 175 -23.10 -4.46 5.60
N GLY A 176 -22.24 -3.99 4.67
CA GLY A 176 -20.96 -4.61 4.37
C GLY A 176 -19.81 -3.66 4.64
N ALA A 177 -18.92 -4.03 5.55
CA ALA A 177 -17.70 -3.29 5.85
C ALA A 177 -16.50 -3.92 5.13
N TYR A 178 -15.72 -3.12 4.41
CA TYR A 178 -14.61 -3.61 3.59
C TYR A 178 -13.34 -2.81 3.87
N THR A 179 -12.23 -3.51 4.07
CA THR A 179 -10.92 -2.86 4.25
C THR A 179 -9.78 -3.72 3.71
N ALA A 180 -8.65 -3.10 3.39
CA ALA A 180 -7.43 -3.80 3.01
C ALA A 180 -6.56 -4.17 4.21
N THR A 181 -6.67 -3.42 5.28
CA THR A 181 -5.78 -3.49 6.45
C THR A 181 -6.61 -3.41 7.72
N ALA A 182 -6.58 -4.46 8.53
CA ALA A 182 -7.17 -4.45 9.85
C ALA A 182 -6.39 -5.41 10.76
N THR A 183 -5.84 -4.88 11.85
CA THR A 183 -5.38 -5.69 12.98
C THR A 183 -6.57 -6.31 13.72
N ALA A 184 -6.31 -7.18 14.68
CA ALA A 184 -7.37 -7.80 15.49
C ALA A 184 -8.24 -6.74 16.19
N GLU A 185 -7.59 -5.70 16.76
CA GLU A 185 -8.28 -4.61 17.46
C GLU A 185 -9.15 -3.78 16.50
N VAL A 186 -8.62 -3.41 15.32
CA VAL A 186 -9.39 -2.67 14.30
C VAL A 186 -10.59 -3.48 13.81
N ARG A 187 -10.43 -4.81 13.71
CA ARG A 187 -11.52 -5.71 13.32
C ARG A 187 -12.66 -5.71 14.36
N GLU A 188 -12.33 -5.80 15.64
CA GLU A 188 -13.30 -5.75 16.73
C GLU A 188 -14.03 -4.39 16.74
N ASP A 189 -13.30 -3.29 16.64
CA ASP A 189 -13.87 -1.95 16.56
C ASP A 189 -14.86 -1.80 15.40
N ILE A 190 -14.52 -2.29 14.20
CA ILE A 190 -15.44 -2.21 13.04
C ILE A 190 -16.74 -2.94 13.34
N LEU A 191 -16.67 -4.13 13.95
CA LEU A 191 -17.84 -4.93 14.30
C LEU A 191 -18.74 -4.20 15.29
N ASP A 192 -18.14 -3.61 16.33
CA ASP A 192 -18.85 -2.98 17.45
C ASP A 192 -19.39 -1.60 17.08
N ILE A 193 -18.57 -0.74 16.44
CA ILE A 193 -18.96 0.64 16.11
C ILE A 193 -20.03 0.66 15.02
N LEU A 194 -19.92 -0.18 13.98
CA LEU A 194 -20.94 -0.28 12.95
C LEU A 194 -22.14 -1.16 13.35
N LYS A 195 -22.11 -1.77 14.54
CA LYS A 195 -23.14 -2.69 15.06
C LYS A 195 -23.58 -3.71 14.02
N LEU A 196 -22.61 -4.40 13.40
CA LEU A 196 -22.88 -5.41 12.38
C LEU A 196 -23.67 -6.58 12.99
N GLN A 197 -24.79 -6.94 12.34
CA GLN A 197 -25.71 -7.95 12.85
C GLN A 197 -25.36 -9.34 12.30
N ASN A 198 -24.96 -10.27 13.19
CA ASN A 198 -24.57 -11.63 12.83
C ASN A 198 -23.66 -11.67 11.59
N PRO A 199 -22.57 -10.87 11.55
CA PRO A 199 -21.78 -10.67 10.34
C PRO A 199 -21.10 -11.95 9.87
N TYR A 200 -21.01 -12.11 8.56
CA TYR A 200 -20.03 -13.00 7.97
C TYR A 200 -18.69 -12.30 7.89
N VAL A 201 -17.66 -12.85 8.51
CA VAL A 201 -16.32 -12.29 8.50
C VAL A 201 -15.43 -13.09 7.58
N GLU A 202 -14.89 -12.46 6.55
CA GLU A 202 -13.93 -13.05 5.61
C GLU A 202 -12.59 -12.34 5.71
N THR A 203 -11.52 -13.11 5.84
CA THR A 203 -10.15 -12.62 5.74
C THR A 203 -9.41 -13.48 4.72
N THR A 204 -9.11 -12.92 3.55
CA THR A 204 -8.51 -13.68 2.44
C THR A 204 -6.98 -13.78 2.52
N GLY A 205 -6.40 -13.37 3.64
CA GLY A 205 -4.95 -13.32 3.81
C GLY A 205 -4.31 -12.04 3.24
N PHE A 206 -3.13 -11.75 3.74
CA PHE A 206 -2.34 -10.57 3.36
C PHE A 206 -1.17 -10.93 2.45
N ASP A 207 -0.99 -12.22 2.13
CA ASP A 207 0.13 -12.63 1.28
C ASP A 207 -0.06 -12.23 -0.19
N ARG A 208 0.93 -11.54 -0.72
CA ARG A 208 1.06 -11.15 -2.12
C ARG A 208 2.33 -11.79 -2.69
N GLY A 209 2.23 -13.07 -3.07
CA GLY A 209 3.36 -13.89 -3.52
C GLY A 209 4.16 -13.31 -4.68
N ASN A 210 3.53 -12.48 -5.52
CA ASN A 210 4.15 -11.82 -6.66
C ASN A 210 5.01 -10.59 -6.29
N LEU A 211 4.94 -10.09 -5.04
CA LEU A 211 5.72 -8.93 -4.61
C LEU A 211 7.06 -9.37 -4.00
N PHE A 212 8.15 -8.80 -4.48
CA PHE A 212 9.46 -8.91 -3.86
C PHE A 212 9.66 -7.76 -2.87
N PHE A 213 9.97 -8.04 -1.61
CA PHE A 213 10.21 -7.03 -0.59
C PHE A 213 11.70 -6.86 -0.31
N ALA A 214 12.15 -5.61 -0.27
CA ALA A 214 13.53 -5.28 0.06
C ALA A 214 13.62 -4.04 0.97
N VAL A 215 14.47 -4.09 1.99
CA VAL A 215 14.90 -2.93 2.77
C VAL A 215 16.37 -2.70 2.52
N LYS A 216 16.71 -1.54 1.95
CA LYS A 216 18.08 -1.16 1.65
C LYS A 216 18.51 0.05 2.50
N LYS A 217 19.79 0.15 2.80
CA LYS A 217 20.38 1.26 3.60
C LYS A 217 21.52 1.90 2.79
N PRO A 218 21.22 2.52 1.64
CA PRO A 218 22.25 3.06 0.75
C PRO A 218 22.98 4.25 1.41
N VAL A 219 24.25 4.41 1.08
CA VAL A 219 25.04 5.58 1.48
C VAL A 219 24.53 6.83 0.75
N ASP A 220 24.17 6.67 -0.52
CA ASP A 220 23.60 7.72 -1.37
C ASP A 220 22.29 7.19 -1.98
N LYS A 221 21.16 7.61 -1.41
CA LYS A 221 19.82 7.18 -1.85
C LYS A 221 19.54 7.53 -3.32
N TYR A 222 19.98 8.71 -3.76
CA TYR A 222 19.67 9.17 -5.10
C TYR A 222 20.44 8.36 -6.16
N LYS A 223 21.71 8.10 -5.94
CA LYS A 223 22.51 7.25 -6.84
C LYS A 223 21.96 5.82 -6.92
N GLU A 224 21.57 5.26 -5.79
CA GLU A 224 20.94 3.93 -5.76
C GLU A 224 19.62 3.92 -6.56
N LEU A 225 18.79 4.97 -6.40
CA LEU A 225 17.55 5.14 -7.14
C LEU A 225 17.81 5.20 -8.65
N VAL A 226 18.73 6.07 -9.10
CA VAL A 226 19.07 6.22 -10.51
C VAL A 226 19.62 4.92 -11.10
N SER A 227 20.52 4.23 -10.36
CA SER A 227 21.05 2.94 -10.78
C SER A 227 19.95 1.90 -10.99
N TYR A 228 19.03 1.81 -10.04
CA TYR A 228 17.88 0.91 -10.14
C TYR A 228 16.98 1.23 -11.33
N LEU A 229 16.63 2.50 -11.54
CA LEU A 229 15.76 2.91 -12.64
C LEU A 229 16.40 2.65 -14.01
N LYS A 230 17.71 2.82 -14.15
CA LYS A 230 18.47 2.48 -15.37
C LYS A 230 18.49 0.96 -15.61
N GLU A 231 18.68 0.16 -14.55
CA GLU A 231 18.62 -1.30 -14.65
C GLU A 231 17.23 -1.80 -15.13
N LYS A 232 16.16 -1.10 -14.74
CA LYS A 232 14.78 -1.39 -15.19
C LYS A 232 14.42 -0.79 -16.55
N GLY A 233 15.35 -0.12 -17.22
CA GLY A 233 15.12 0.49 -18.53
C GLY A 233 14.13 1.68 -18.49
N CYS A 234 13.93 2.30 -17.34
CA CYS A 234 12.98 3.42 -17.19
C CYS A 234 13.45 4.72 -17.86
N ASP A 235 14.66 4.76 -18.41
CA ASP A 235 15.24 5.84 -19.22
C ASP A 235 14.82 5.74 -20.72
N THR A 236 14.25 4.62 -21.15
CA THR A 236 13.77 4.41 -22.51
C THR A 236 12.24 4.24 -22.53
N SER A 237 11.74 3.02 -22.44
CA SER A 237 10.31 2.68 -22.44
C SER A 237 9.99 1.55 -21.48
N GLY A 238 10.75 1.48 -20.38
CA GLY A 238 10.69 0.38 -19.43
C GLY A 238 9.50 0.42 -18.47
N ASP A 239 9.67 -0.26 -17.36
CA ASP A 239 8.64 -0.48 -16.35
C ASP A 239 8.05 0.81 -15.77
N SER A 240 6.76 0.80 -15.45
CA SER A 240 6.13 1.89 -14.71
C SER A 240 6.24 1.68 -13.20
N GLY A 241 6.43 2.77 -12.46
CA GLY A 241 6.57 2.68 -11.01
C GLY A 241 6.21 3.93 -10.22
N ILE A 242 6.15 3.76 -8.91
CA ILE A 242 5.83 4.83 -7.97
C ILE A 242 6.98 4.99 -6.98
N ILE A 243 7.37 6.23 -6.72
CA ILE A 243 8.39 6.60 -5.73
C ILE A 243 7.72 7.45 -4.65
N TYR A 244 7.61 6.91 -3.45
CA TYR A 244 7.04 7.59 -2.30
C TYR A 244 8.09 8.37 -1.53
N CYS A 245 7.83 9.67 -1.33
CA CYS A 245 8.64 10.58 -0.53
C CYS A 245 7.83 11.10 0.67
N LEU A 246 8.51 11.35 1.78
CA LEU A 246 7.88 11.78 3.02
C LEU A 246 7.38 13.23 2.99
N THR A 247 8.03 14.10 2.22
CA THR A 247 7.71 15.53 2.17
C THR A 247 7.48 16.04 0.75
N ARG A 248 6.66 17.10 0.62
CA ARG A 248 6.45 17.82 -0.66
C ARG A 248 7.78 18.27 -1.28
N LYS A 249 8.68 18.81 -0.44
CA LYS A 249 10.02 19.25 -0.88
C LYS A 249 10.84 18.11 -1.46
N SER A 250 10.81 16.92 -0.85
CA SER A 250 11.50 15.75 -1.39
C SER A 250 10.89 15.28 -2.71
N VAL A 251 9.57 15.33 -2.86
CA VAL A 251 8.89 15.01 -4.13
C VAL A 251 9.37 15.95 -5.25
N GLU A 252 9.37 17.25 -5.00
CA GLU A 252 9.80 18.25 -5.98
C GLU A 252 11.27 18.03 -6.37
N GLN A 253 12.16 17.82 -5.39
CA GLN A 253 13.59 17.63 -5.64
C GLN A 253 13.84 16.34 -6.44
N VAL A 254 13.31 15.20 -6.00
CA VAL A 254 13.52 13.91 -6.68
C VAL A 254 12.94 13.95 -8.10
N CYS A 255 11.74 14.53 -8.28
CA CYS A 255 11.13 14.67 -9.60
C CYS A 255 11.98 15.56 -10.53
N TYR A 256 12.48 16.69 -10.02
CA TYR A 256 13.34 17.61 -10.79
C TYR A 256 14.64 16.92 -11.22
N ASP A 257 15.32 16.25 -10.28
CA ASP A 257 16.60 15.58 -10.54
C ASP A 257 16.45 14.44 -11.54
N LEU A 258 15.41 13.59 -11.39
CA LEU A 258 15.13 12.50 -12.35
C LEU A 258 14.77 13.03 -13.74
N ARG A 259 14.06 14.14 -13.83
CA ARG A 259 13.74 14.78 -15.12
C ARG A 259 15.00 15.27 -15.83
N ASN A 260 15.95 15.83 -15.08
CA ASN A 260 17.25 16.28 -15.62
C ASN A 260 18.11 15.10 -16.09
N GLU A 261 17.97 13.92 -15.49
CA GLU A 261 18.60 12.67 -15.94
C GLU A 261 17.90 12.03 -17.16
N GLY A 262 16.79 12.64 -17.65
CA GLY A 262 16.07 12.19 -18.83
C GLY A 262 14.92 11.19 -18.58
N PHE A 263 14.60 10.89 -17.32
CA PHE A 263 13.48 9.98 -17.02
C PHE A 263 12.11 10.59 -17.29
N SER A 264 11.17 9.76 -17.74
CA SER A 264 9.77 10.11 -17.97
C SER A 264 9.00 10.14 -16.64
N VAL A 265 9.10 11.26 -15.90
CA VAL A 265 8.63 11.38 -14.52
C VAL A 265 7.57 12.48 -14.38
N THR A 266 6.62 12.28 -13.48
CA THR A 266 5.66 13.26 -13.00
C THR A 266 5.58 13.25 -11.47
N ARG A 267 4.84 14.21 -10.86
CA ARG A 267 4.78 14.38 -9.40
C ARG A 267 3.36 14.51 -8.88
N TYR A 268 3.16 14.13 -7.60
CA TYR A 268 1.86 14.28 -6.95
C TYR A 268 2.01 14.55 -5.45
N HIS A 269 1.43 15.65 -4.96
CA HIS A 269 1.30 15.96 -3.54
C HIS A 269 0.20 16.99 -3.29
N ALA A 270 -0.26 17.11 -2.07
CA ALA A 270 -1.38 17.98 -1.69
C ALA A 270 -1.14 19.49 -1.90
N GLY A 271 0.10 19.91 -2.14
CA GLY A 271 0.45 21.32 -2.42
C GLY A 271 0.29 21.74 -3.89
N LEU A 272 0.00 20.80 -4.80
CA LEU A 272 -0.32 21.10 -6.20
C LEU A 272 -1.77 21.56 -6.34
N SER A 273 -2.08 22.34 -7.38
CA SER A 273 -3.47 22.68 -7.73
C SER A 273 -4.27 21.42 -8.11
N ASP A 274 -5.59 21.50 -8.07
CA ASP A 274 -6.46 20.39 -8.43
C ASP A 274 -6.27 19.99 -9.90
N GLU A 275 -6.05 20.97 -10.77
CA GLU A 275 -5.79 20.78 -12.20
C GLU A 275 -4.46 20.04 -12.41
N GLU A 276 -3.38 20.48 -11.75
CA GLU A 276 -2.07 19.82 -11.85
C GLU A 276 -2.11 18.40 -11.27
N ARG A 277 -2.79 18.21 -10.14
CA ARG A 277 -2.95 16.86 -9.56
C ARG A 277 -3.65 15.92 -10.54
N LYS A 278 -4.74 16.40 -11.15
CA LYS A 278 -5.51 15.62 -12.13
C LYS A 278 -4.66 15.32 -13.37
N GLU A 279 -4.01 16.32 -13.94
CA GLU A 279 -3.16 16.14 -15.13
C GLU A 279 -2.00 15.17 -14.88
N ASN A 280 -1.30 15.32 -13.76
CA ASN A 280 -0.18 14.47 -13.41
C ASN A 280 -0.63 13.01 -13.14
N GLN A 281 -1.76 12.82 -12.49
CA GLN A 281 -2.37 11.51 -12.29
C GLN A 281 -2.76 10.88 -13.62
N GLU A 282 -3.46 11.61 -14.49
CA GLU A 282 -3.83 11.14 -15.83
C GLU A 282 -2.58 10.77 -16.65
N ASN A 283 -1.55 11.62 -16.66
CA ASN A 283 -0.32 11.36 -17.38
C ASN A 283 0.36 10.04 -16.94
N PHE A 284 0.31 9.71 -15.65
CA PHE A 284 0.81 8.43 -15.13
C PHE A 284 -0.12 7.27 -15.47
N ILE A 285 -1.43 7.42 -15.25
CA ILE A 285 -2.42 6.36 -15.50
C ILE A 285 -2.47 6.00 -17.00
N TYR A 286 -2.41 7.01 -17.88
CA TYR A 286 -2.43 6.80 -19.34
C TYR A 286 -1.06 6.37 -19.91
N GLY A 287 -0.02 6.21 -19.07
CA GLY A 287 1.30 5.79 -19.50
C GLY A 287 2.10 6.86 -20.27
N LYS A 288 1.65 8.13 -20.29
CA LYS A 288 2.41 9.26 -20.85
C LYS A 288 3.64 9.58 -19.98
N ARG A 289 3.59 9.25 -18.71
CA ARG A 289 4.71 9.29 -17.76
C ARG A 289 4.81 7.94 -17.07
N GLN A 290 6.01 7.40 -17.01
CA GLN A 290 6.27 6.05 -16.47
C GLN A 290 6.48 6.06 -14.97
N ILE A 291 7.00 7.15 -14.42
CA ILE A 291 7.35 7.24 -13.01
C ILE A 291 6.50 8.33 -12.35
N MET A 292 5.86 7.97 -11.25
CA MET A 292 5.20 8.91 -10.35
C MET A 292 6.03 9.11 -9.09
N VAL A 293 6.46 10.35 -8.80
CA VAL A 293 7.06 10.71 -7.51
C VAL A 293 6.00 11.40 -6.66
N ALA A 294 5.70 10.87 -5.48
CA ALA A 294 4.55 11.34 -4.72
C ALA A 294 4.75 11.28 -3.20
N THR A 295 3.92 12.05 -2.47
CA THR A 295 3.66 11.78 -1.05
C THR A 295 2.55 10.74 -0.90
N ASN A 296 2.24 10.33 0.34
CA ASN A 296 1.10 9.48 0.67
C ASN A 296 -0.26 10.03 0.15
N ALA A 297 -0.34 11.32 -0.18
CA ALA A 297 -1.52 11.90 -0.84
C ALA A 297 -1.84 11.24 -2.21
N PHE A 298 -0.84 10.67 -2.89
CA PHE A 298 -1.01 9.81 -4.05
C PHE A 298 -1.22 8.38 -3.58
N GLY A 299 -2.37 8.13 -3.02
CA GLY A 299 -2.59 6.90 -2.31
C GLY A 299 -3.88 6.21 -2.72
N MET A 300 -4.91 6.46 -1.97
CA MET A 300 -6.18 5.79 -2.13
C MET A 300 -6.85 6.18 -3.47
N GLY A 301 -7.31 5.19 -4.24
CA GLY A 301 -8.04 5.41 -5.48
C GLY A 301 -7.26 5.18 -6.79
N ILE A 302 -5.99 4.84 -6.75
CA ILE A 302 -5.23 4.57 -7.96
C ILE A 302 -5.30 3.08 -8.28
N ASP A 303 -5.91 2.77 -9.41
CA ASP A 303 -6.07 1.40 -9.88
C ASP A 303 -5.34 1.19 -11.21
N LYS A 304 -4.01 1.42 -11.23
CA LYS A 304 -3.11 1.07 -12.33
C LYS A 304 -2.55 -0.33 -12.07
N PRO A 305 -2.92 -1.35 -12.85
CA PRO A 305 -2.57 -2.74 -12.54
C PRO A 305 -1.10 -3.08 -12.83
N ASP A 306 -0.49 -2.40 -13.78
CA ASP A 306 0.83 -2.66 -14.38
C ASP A 306 1.97 -1.86 -13.72
N VAL A 307 1.87 -1.53 -12.43
CA VAL A 307 2.96 -0.93 -11.66
C VAL A 307 3.97 -2.00 -11.30
N ARG A 308 5.18 -1.93 -11.86
CA ARG A 308 6.22 -2.97 -11.69
C ARG A 308 7.09 -2.75 -10.47
N PHE A 309 7.17 -1.52 -9.97
CA PHE A 309 7.89 -1.24 -8.72
C PHE A 309 7.25 -0.14 -7.89
N VAL A 310 7.38 -0.27 -6.58
CA VAL A 310 7.10 0.79 -5.61
C VAL A 310 8.35 0.99 -4.77
N ILE A 311 8.89 2.21 -4.81
CA ILE A 311 10.07 2.58 -4.02
C ILE A 311 9.65 3.57 -2.94
N HIS A 312 9.88 3.20 -1.68
CA HIS A 312 9.80 4.14 -0.58
C HIS A 312 11.16 4.82 -0.42
N TYR A 313 11.30 6.01 -1.01
CA TYR A 313 12.51 6.83 -0.92
C TYR A 313 12.78 7.30 0.52
N ASN A 314 11.71 7.44 1.30
CA ASN A 314 11.73 7.64 2.73
C ASN A 314 10.86 6.58 3.42
N MET A 315 11.20 6.23 4.67
CA MET A 315 10.44 5.28 5.46
C MET A 315 9.04 5.86 5.77
N PRO A 316 7.94 5.13 5.50
CA PRO A 316 6.59 5.55 5.87
C PRO A 316 6.40 5.53 7.40
N LYS A 317 5.29 6.13 7.88
CA LYS A 317 5.05 6.30 9.32
C LYS A 317 4.69 5.00 10.05
N ASN A 318 4.09 4.02 9.35
CA ASN A 318 3.63 2.75 9.93
C ASN A 318 3.58 1.63 8.90
N MET A 319 3.38 0.39 9.36
CA MET A 319 3.32 -0.83 8.54
C MET A 319 2.10 -0.86 7.63
N GLU A 320 0.97 -0.32 8.07
CA GLU A 320 -0.27 -0.29 7.29
C GLU A 320 -0.12 0.60 6.07
N SER A 321 0.41 1.82 6.22
CA SER A 321 0.72 2.72 5.10
C SER A 321 1.72 2.08 4.15
N TYR A 322 2.79 1.48 4.69
CA TYR A 322 3.76 0.74 3.89
C TYR A 322 3.11 -0.35 3.05
N TYR A 323 2.29 -1.19 3.68
CA TYR A 323 1.61 -2.31 3.00
C TYR A 323 0.61 -1.84 1.94
N GLN A 324 -0.18 -0.81 2.23
CA GLN A 324 -1.11 -0.22 1.26
C GLN A 324 -0.40 0.40 0.06
N GLU A 325 0.71 1.12 0.30
CA GLU A 325 1.51 1.76 -0.75
C GLU A 325 2.26 0.73 -1.58
N ALA A 326 2.94 -0.23 -0.95
CA ALA A 326 3.59 -1.36 -1.60
C ALA A 326 2.61 -2.23 -2.40
N GLY A 327 1.41 -2.44 -1.86
CA GLY A 327 0.33 -3.20 -2.50
C GLY A 327 -0.21 -2.62 -3.81
N ARG A 328 0.25 -1.43 -4.23
CA ARG A 328 -0.04 -0.86 -5.56
C ARG A 328 0.74 -1.54 -6.67
N ALA A 329 1.89 -2.14 -6.33
CA ALA A 329 2.67 -2.93 -7.28
C ALA A 329 1.94 -4.22 -7.65
N GLY A 330 2.07 -4.64 -8.91
CA GLY A 330 1.66 -5.94 -9.42
C GLY A 330 0.21 -6.34 -9.13
N ARG A 331 -0.75 -5.44 -9.30
CA ARG A 331 -2.19 -5.77 -9.12
C ARG A 331 -2.72 -6.76 -10.15
N ASP A 332 -2.06 -6.84 -11.29
CA ASP A 332 -2.30 -7.83 -12.35
C ASP A 332 -1.76 -9.23 -12.01
N GLY A 333 -1.03 -9.39 -10.90
CA GLY A 333 -0.42 -10.64 -10.45
C GLY A 333 0.99 -10.88 -11.00
N GLU A 334 1.50 -9.98 -11.84
CA GLU A 334 2.85 -10.09 -12.39
C GLU A 334 3.92 -9.74 -11.33
N PRO A 335 5.13 -10.33 -11.42
CA PRO A 335 6.23 -10.05 -10.50
C PRO A 335 6.53 -8.55 -10.41
N SER A 336 6.62 -8.04 -9.20
CA SER A 336 6.85 -6.62 -8.94
C SER A 336 7.67 -6.42 -7.66
N GLU A 337 8.35 -5.28 -7.58
CA GLU A 337 9.32 -5.03 -6.51
C GLU A 337 8.86 -3.89 -5.58
N CYS A 338 9.00 -4.13 -4.28
CA CYS A 338 8.70 -3.15 -3.21
C CYS A 338 10.00 -2.88 -2.44
N ILE A 339 10.62 -1.74 -2.70
CA ILE A 339 11.94 -1.39 -2.14
C ILE A 339 11.77 -0.23 -1.17
N LEU A 340 12.32 -0.38 0.04
CA LEU A 340 12.35 0.68 1.04
C LEU A 340 13.78 1.13 1.27
N TYR A 341 14.06 2.43 1.14
CA TYR A 341 15.33 3.04 1.52
C TYR A 341 15.21 3.61 2.93
N TYR A 342 15.89 2.98 3.87
CA TYR A 342 15.90 3.41 5.25
C TYR A 342 17.00 4.44 5.53
N GLU A 343 16.63 5.49 6.27
CA GLU A 343 17.56 6.45 6.84
C GLU A 343 17.08 6.86 8.25
N PRO A 344 17.98 6.93 9.27
CA PRO A 344 17.57 7.31 10.64
C PRO A 344 16.87 8.67 10.75
N ARG A 345 17.14 9.59 9.82
CA ARG A 345 16.48 10.90 9.77
C ARG A 345 14.98 10.77 9.49
N ASP A 346 14.56 9.73 8.75
CA ASP A 346 13.15 9.52 8.42
C ASP A 346 12.32 9.21 9.69
N VAL A 347 12.88 8.46 10.65
CA VAL A 347 12.26 8.19 11.95
C VAL A 347 12.00 9.49 12.73
N ARG A 348 13.01 10.39 12.77
CA ARG A 348 12.87 11.68 13.45
C ARG A 348 11.81 12.56 12.79
N THR A 349 11.80 12.60 11.46
CA THR A 349 10.82 13.38 10.71
C THR A 349 9.40 12.86 10.92
N ASN A 350 9.20 11.53 10.90
CA ASN A 350 7.90 10.92 11.18
C ASN A 350 7.47 11.20 12.63
N ARG A 351 8.39 11.10 13.60
CA ARG A 351 8.09 11.45 15.00
C ARG A 351 7.64 12.91 15.12
N LEU A 352 8.34 13.86 14.51
CA LEU A 352 7.94 15.27 14.50
C LEU A 352 6.56 15.48 13.87
N PHE A 353 6.19 14.75 12.84
CA PHE A 353 4.85 14.82 12.27
C PHE A 353 3.79 14.30 13.21
N ILE A 354 4.05 13.20 13.92
CA ILE A 354 3.14 12.65 14.94
C ILE A 354 2.99 13.62 16.12
N GLU A 355 4.09 14.23 16.57
CA GLU A 355 4.10 15.14 17.72
C GLU A 355 3.45 16.49 17.44
N ASN A 356 3.62 17.03 16.21
CA ASN A 356 3.14 18.35 15.81
C ASN A 356 1.94 18.30 14.87
N GLY A 357 1.39 17.11 14.58
CA GLY A 357 0.29 16.95 13.64
C GLY A 357 -0.99 17.62 14.16
N GLU A 358 -1.50 18.58 13.37
CA GLU A 358 -2.82 19.19 13.56
C GLU A 358 -3.96 18.32 13.02
N GLU A 359 -3.65 17.12 12.52
CA GLU A 359 -4.58 16.24 11.79
C GLU A 359 -5.83 15.84 12.60
N ASN A 360 -5.85 16.13 13.89
CA ASN A 360 -6.94 15.75 14.80
C ASN A 360 -7.49 16.95 15.61
N SER A 361 -7.59 18.13 15.03
CA SER A 361 -8.15 19.32 15.70
C SER A 361 -9.60 19.13 16.17
N GLU A 362 -10.33 18.19 15.60
CA GLU A 362 -11.72 17.83 15.97
C GLU A 362 -11.80 16.87 17.17
N LEU A 363 -10.67 16.27 17.59
CA LEU A 363 -10.64 15.33 18.71
C LEU A 363 -10.45 16.06 20.05
N ASP A 364 -11.06 15.50 21.10
CA ASP A 364 -10.77 15.92 22.48
C ASP A 364 -9.31 15.60 22.88
N GLU A 365 -8.83 16.23 23.94
CA GLU A 365 -7.42 16.16 24.35
C GLU A 365 -7.00 14.74 24.78
N GLU A 366 -7.90 13.99 25.42
CA GLU A 366 -7.63 12.62 25.88
C GLU A 366 -7.51 11.66 24.69
N THR A 367 -8.45 11.69 23.76
CA THR A 367 -8.42 10.89 22.53
C THR A 367 -7.18 11.22 21.68
N ARG A 368 -6.81 12.51 21.58
CA ARG A 368 -5.61 12.94 20.84
C ARG A 368 -4.34 12.35 21.44
N LYS A 369 -4.23 12.32 22.76
CA LYS A 369 -3.08 11.71 23.45
C LYS A 369 -2.97 10.21 23.15
N ILE A 370 -4.08 9.50 23.22
CA ILE A 370 -4.13 8.06 22.93
C ILE A 370 -3.71 7.79 21.49
N VAL A 371 -4.23 8.54 20.53
CA VAL A 371 -3.86 8.40 19.09
C VAL A 371 -2.36 8.64 18.89
N LYS A 372 -1.81 9.70 19.51
CA LYS A 372 -0.39 10.02 19.43
C LYS A 372 0.50 8.90 19.98
N GLU A 373 0.19 8.34 21.15
CA GLU A 373 0.95 7.23 21.74
C GLU A 373 0.94 6.00 20.83
N ARG A 374 -0.19 5.70 20.23
CA ARG A 374 -0.33 4.60 19.26
C ARG A 374 0.46 4.81 17.97
N ASP A 375 0.43 6.02 17.44
CA ASP A 375 1.19 6.32 16.22
C ASP A 375 2.70 6.24 16.47
N LEU A 376 3.18 6.58 17.68
CA LEU A 376 4.56 6.36 18.08
C LEU A 376 4.92 4.87 18.17
N GLU A 377 4.03 4.03 18.72
CA GLU A 377 4.25 2.58 18.74
C GLU A 377 4.25 1.97 17.33
N ARG A 378 3.35 2.39 16.44
CA ARG A 378 3.36 1.98 15.02
C ARG A 378 4.65 2.39 14.31
N LEU A 379 5.15 3.60 14.58
CA LEU A 379 6.43 4.06 14.04
C LEU A 379 7.59 3.18 14.53
N LYS A 380 7.54 2.72 15.78
CA LYS A 380 8.51 1.77 16.36
C LYS A 380 8.46 0.43 15.60
N GLN A 381 7.27 -0.13 15.36
CA GLN A 381 7.08 -1.37 14.60
C GLN A 381 7.60 -1.24 13.15
N MET A 382 7.32 -0.11 12.47
CA MET A 382 7.84 0.16 11.14
C MET A 382 9.38 0.27 11.15
N THR A 383 9.94 0.86 12.21
CA THR A 383 11.40 0.94 12.38
C THR A 383 11.99 -0.45 12.56
N PHE A 384 11.37 -1.31 13.35
CA PHE A 384 11.80 -2.70 13.54
C PHE A 384 11.78 -3.50 12.23
N TYR A 385 10.75 -3.34 11.41
CA TYR A 385 10.72 -3.93 10.07
C TYR A 385 11.96 -3.56 9.24
N CYS A 386 12.46 -2.32 9.37
CA CYS A 386 13.65 -1.88 8.65
C CYS A 386 14.97 -2.50 9.17
N PHE A 387 14.95 -3.12 10.32
CA PHE A 387 16.15 -3.74 10.95
C PHE A 387 16.09 -5.24 11.08
N THR A 388 14.94 -5.86 10.90
CA THR A 388 14.83 -7.31 11.04
C THR A 388 15.76 -8.04 10.08
N SER A 389 16.37 -9.11 10.55
CA SER A 389 17.08 -10.10 9.75
C SER A 389 16.21 -11.30 9.36
N GLU A 390 14.98 -11.33 9.87
CA GLU A 390 14.00 -12.35 9.54
C GLU A 390 13.38 -12.10 8.16
N CYS A 391 12.56 -13.03 7.69
CA CYS A 391 11.84 -12.90 6.44
C CYS A 391 10.94 -11.64 6.46
N LEU A 392 11.19 -10.69 5.54
CA LEU A 392 10.42 -9.44 5.46
C LEU A 392 8.93 -9.68 5.21
N ARG A 393 8.58 -10.68 4.40
CA ARG A 393 7.19 -11.08 4.16
C ARG A 393 6.53 -11.63 5.41
N GLN A 394 7.20 -12.51 6.13
CA GLN A 394 6.71 -13.06 7.40
C GLN A 394 6.43 -11.94 8.41
N TYR A 395 7.34 -10.96 8.51
CA TYR A 395 7.15 -9.83 9.41
C TYR A 395 5.85 -9.07 9.10
N ILE A 396 5.59 -8.78 7.81
CA ILE A 396 4.35 -8.13 7.36
C ILE A 396 3.13 -9.00 7.73
N LEU A 397 3.16 -10.28 7.42
CA LEU A 397 2.02 -11.18 7.66
C LEU A 397 1.74 -11.33 9.16
N ASN A 398 2.77 -11.50 9.98
CA ASN A 398 2.63 -11.57 11.44
C ASN A 398 2.07 -10.26 12.03
N TYR A 399 2.47 -9.10 11.49
CA TYR A 399 1.93 -7.81 11.91
C TYR A 399 0.40 -7.74 11.77
N PHE A 400 -0.13 -8.31 10.69
CA PHE A 400 -1.58 -8.40 10.45
C PHE A 400 -2.23 -9.64 11.06
N GLY A 401 -1.51 -10.41 11.91
CA GLY A 401 -2.02 -11.58 12.61
C GLY A 401 -2.11 -12.86 11.76
N GLU A 402 -1.49 -12.87 10.57
CA GLU A 402 -1.44 -14.05 9.70
C GLU A 402 -0.18 -14.89 9.98
N LYS A 403 -0.37 -16.17 10.29
CA LYS A 403 0.76 -17.10 10.46
C LYS A 403 1.34 -17.50 9.11
N SER A 404 2.64 -17.36 8.97
CA SER A 404 3.34 -17.70 7.74
C SER A 404 4.65 -18.45 7.98
N SER A 405 5.21 -18.99 6.90
CA SER A 405 6.53 -19.62 6.92
C SER A 405 7.62 -18.60 7.29
N SER A 406 8.64 -19.05 8.03
CA SER A 406 9.82 -18.25 8.35
C SER A 406 10.72 -17.94 7.15
N TYR A 407 10.43 -18.50 5.98
CA TYR A 407 11.18 -18.32 4.75
C TYR A 407 10.24 -18.26 3.55
N CYS A 408 10.25 -17.14 2.81
CA CYS A 408 9.41 -16.96 1.63
C CYS A 408 10.15 -17.16 0.29
N GLY A 409 11.49 -17.17 0.29
CA GLY A 409 12.31 -17.22 -0.93
C GLY A 409 12.24 -15.98 -1.84
N ASN A 410 11.30 -15.06 -1.59
CA ASN A 410 11.00 -13.89 -2.42
C ASN A 410 11.04 -12.58 -1.63
N CYS A 411 12.11 -12.38 -0.84
CA CYS A 411 12.45 -11.10 -0.22
C CYS A 411 13.97 -10.98 -0.06
N LEU A 412 14.45 -9.76 0.12
CA LEU A 412 15.90 -9.51 0.22
C LEU A 412 16.54 -10.31 1.35
N ASN A 413 15.91 -10.37 2.53
CA ASN A 413 16.48 -11.10 3.67
C ASN A 413 16.58 -12.62 3.41
N CYS A 414 15.57 -13.22 2.75
CA CYS A 414 15.65 -14.64 2.38
C CYS A 414 16.71 -14.94 1.32
N GLN A 415 17.08 -13.97 0.49
CA GLN A 415 18.12 -14.10 -0.53
C GLN A 415 19.52 -13.71 -0.02
N THR A 416 19.59 -13.01 1.13
CA THR A 416 20.84 -12.60 1.76
C THR A 416 21.37 -13.74 2.62
N GLN A 417 22.66 -14.05 2.48
CA GLN A 417 23.33 -14.95 3.41
C GLN A 417 23.69 -14.18 4.67
N PHE A 418 23.15 -14.61 5.81
CA PHE A 418 23.51 -14.09 7.13
C PHE A 418 24.48 -15.03 7.82
N GLU A 419 25.36 -14.47 8.63
CA GLU A 419 26.14 -15.21 9.63
C GLU A 419 25.64 -14.84 11.03
N GLU A 420 25.61 -15.83 11.90
CA GLU A 420 25.29 -15.62 13.30
C GLU A 420 26.57 -15.24 14.02
N VAL A 421 26.57 -14.09 14.65
CA VAL A 421 27.71 -13.55 15.36
C VAL A 421 27.33 -13.32 16.82
N ASP A 422 28.10 -13.90 17.72
CA ASP A 422 27.98 -13.62 19.14
C ASP A 422 28.48 -12.20 19.43
N ILE A 423 27.57 -11.36 19.92
CA ILE A 423 27.83 -9.96 20.29
C ILE A 423 27.70 -9.73 21.80
N THR A 424 27.70 -10.78 22.59
CA THR A 424 27.47 -10.72 24.04
C THR A 424 28.48 -9.80 24.73
N LEU A 425 29.74 -9.86 24.34
CA LEU A 425 30.80 -9.01 24.88
C LEU A 425 30.53 -7.53 24.59
N GLU A 426 30.32 -7.21 23.31
CA GLU A 426 30.07 -5.84 22.86
C GLU A 426 28.78 -5.27 23.46
N ALA A 427 27.72 -6.07 23.52
CA ALA A 427 26.45 -5.71 24.13
C ALA A 427 26.63 -5.37 25.60
N ASN A 428 27.22 -6.27 26.38
CA ASN A 428 27.47 -6.04 27.81
C ASN A 428 28.39 -4.84 28.06
N THR A 429 29.40 -4.61 27.22
CA THR A 429 30.28 -3.44 27.31
C THR A 429 29.49 -2.14 27.12
N ILE A 430 28.60 -2.08 26.10
CA ILE A 430 27.76 -0.89 25.87
C ILE A 430 26.78 -0.68 27.03
N LEU A 431 26.13 -1.74 27.52
CA LEU A 431 25.17 -1.65 28.63
C LEU A 431 25.84 -1.22 29.94
N ARG A 432 27.02 -1.78 30.28
CA ARG A 432 27.82 -1.38 31.45
C ARG A 432 28.32 0.06 31.31
N CYS A 433 28.72 0.46 30.10
CA CYS A 433 29.08 1.85 29.85
C CYS A 433 27.92 2.80 30.20
N LEU A 434 26.70 2.47 29.80
CA LEU A 434 25.50 3.26 30.11
C LEU A 434 25.16 3.24 31.59
N ASP A 435 25.30 2.11 32.30
CA ASP A 435 25.02 1.98 33.71
C ASP A 435 26.03 2.76 34.59
N ALA A 436 27.25 2.95 34.10
CA ALA A 436 28.30 3.71 34.78
C ALA A 436 28.30 5.22 34.50
N LEU A 437 27.36 5.72 33.68
CA LEU A 437 27.26 7.14 33.36
C LEU A 437 26.32 7.86 34.34
N ASP A 438 26.79 8.97 34.89
CA ASP A 438 25.95 9.85 35.76
C ASP A 438 24.82 10.55 34.97
N TRP A 439 25.01 10.71 33.64
CA TRP A 439 24.09 11.40 32.75
C TRP A 439 23.91 10.61 31.47
N ASN A 440 22.75 10.68 30.87
CA ASN A 440 22.48 10.05 29.59
C ASN A 440 23.08 10.88 28.44
N TYR A 441 23.68 10.20 27.46
CA TYR A 441 24.30 10.80 26.28
C TYR A 441 23.69 10.22 24.99
N GLY A 442 23.80 10.97 23.90
CA GLY A 442 23.38 10.48 22.59
C GLY A 442 24.24 9.32 22.08
N ALA A 443 23.68 8.50 21.19
CA ALA A 443 24.27 7.30 20.62
C ALA A 443 25.73 7.47 20.14
N ALA A 444 26.04 8.58 19.47
CA ALA A 444 27.39 8.86 18.98
C ALA A 444 28.41 8.97 20.15
N THR A 445 28.01 9.63 21.24
CA THR A 445 28.89 9.79 22.41
C THR A 445 29.12 8.47 23.15
N VAL A 446 28.07 7.65 23.30
CA VAL A 446 28.20 6.31 23.92
C VAL A 446 29.15 5.43 23.11
N ILE A 447 29.03 5.44 21.77
CA ILE A 447 29.92 4.71 20.88
C ILE A 447 31.36 5.24 20.98
N ASP A 448 31.53 6.58 21.00
CA ASP A 448 32.87 7.19 21.15
C ASP A 448 33.54 6.78 22.47
N ILE A 449 32.78 6.65 23.57
CA ILE A 449 33.35 6.18 24.86
C ILE A 449 33.89 4.76 24.70
N VAL A 450 33.06 3.80 24.28
CA VAL A 450 33.48 2.38 24.22
C VAL A 450 34.51 2.12 23.13
N HIS A 451 34.58 2.94 22.09
CA HIS A 451 35.58 2.89 21.02
C HIS A 451 36.87 3.61 21.36
N GLY A 452 36.88 4.49 22.38
CA GLY A 452 38.09 5.23 22.79
C GLY A 452 38.28 6.54 22.03
N GLY A 453 37.22 7.24 21.71
CA GLY A 453 37.26 8.56 21.08
C GLY A 453 37.98 9.60 21.94
N LYS A 454 38.82 10.45 21.31
CA LYS A 454 39.63 11.48 21.97
C LYS A 454 39.10 12.89 21.68
N SER A 455 37.81 13.04 21.42
CA SER A 455 37.21 14.34 21.15
C SER A 455 37.24 15.25 22.40
N GLN A 456 37.25 16.57 22.19
CA GLN A 456 37.19 17.53 23.29
C GLN A 456 35.95 17.31 24.20
N LYS A 457 34.87 16.79 23.63
CA LYS A 457 33.66 16.43 24.36
C LYS A 457 33.89 15.26 25.34
N ILE A 458 34.64 14.22 24.92
CA ILE A 458 34.98 13.07 25.76
C ILE A 458 35.92 13.50 26.88
N LEU A 459 37.04 14.13 26.55
CA LEU A 459 38.04 14.55 27.53
C LEU A 459 37.54 15.66 28.47
N GLY A 460 36.86 16.66 27.95
CA GLY A 460 36.37 17.81 28.72
C GLY A 460 35.25 17.45 29.72
N LYS A 461 34.56 16.33 29.51
CA LYS A 461 33.55 15.79 30.45
C LYS A 461 34.03 14.61 31.27
N ASN A 462 35.31 14.28 31.23
CA ASN A 462 35.93 13.12 31.88
C ASN A 462 35.27 11.77 31.54
N LEU A 463 34.72 11.63 30.32
CA LEU A 463 34.08 10.39 29.85
C LEU A 463 35.10 9.30 29.54
N ASP A 464 36.37 9.67 29.38
CA ASP A 464 37.53 8.77 29.31
C ASP A 464 37.83 8.02 30.63
N LYS A 465 37.16 8.41 31.75
CA LYS A 465 37.25 7.70 33.03
C LYS A 465 36.15 6.63 33.20
N ASN A 466 35.25 6.47 32.24
CA ASN A 466 34.27 5.40 32.25
C ASN A 466 34.97 4.03 32.25
N PRO A 467 34.57 3.05 33.10
CA PRO A 467 35.22 1.72 33.15
C PRO A 467 35.30 1.01 31.81
N GLU A 468 34.37 1.26 30.89
CA GLU A 468 34.28 0.64 29.56
C GLU A 468 34.93 1.51 28.46
N TYR A 469 35.71 2.55 28.83
CA TYR A 469 36.38 3.41 27.86
C TYR A 469 37.41 2.63 27.04
N ALA A 470 37.33 2.72 25.69
CA ALA A 470 38.19 2.10 24.73
C ALA A 470 38.21 0.55 24.73
N VAL A 471 37.33 -0.12 25.46
CA VAL A 471 37.27 -1.60 25.50
C VAL A 471 36.96 -2.18 24.13
N LEU A 472 36.21 -1.49 23.29
CA LEU A 472 35.83 -1.91 21.93
C LEU A 472 36.60 -1.15 20.82
N SER A 473 37.79 -0.68 21.11
CA SER A 473 38.62 0.09 20.16
C SER A 473 38.99 -0.65 18.89
N GLU A 474 39.04 -1.99 18.92
CA GLU A 474 39.28 -2.83 17.74
C GLU A 474 38.05 -3.02 16.83
N ARG A 475 36.85 -2.64 17.32
CA ARG A 475 35.62 -2.75 16.55
C ARG A 475 35.38 -1.48 15.72
N THR A 476 34.85 -1.63 14.51
CA THR A 476 34.52 -0.46 13.68
C THR A 476 33.30 0.29 14.21
N VAL A 477 33.32 1.62 14.11
CA VAL A 477 32.19 2.48 14.51
C VAL A 477 30.87 2.07 13.86
N PRO A 478 30.79 1.72 12.54
CA PRO A 478 29.59 1.20 11.94
C PRO A 478 29.06 -0.07 12.63
N ARG A 479 29.96 -0.98 13.01
CA ARG A 479 29.61 -2.21 13.73
C ARG A 479 29.01 -1.91 15.12
N LEU A 480 29.63 -1.04 15.88
CA LEU A 480 29.12 -0.62 17.19
C LEU A 480 27.75 0.04 17.08
N ARG A 481 27.51 0.82 16.04
CA ARG A 481 26.18 1.39 15.74
C ARG A 481 25.14 0.32 15.43
N GLN A 482 25.52 -0.75 14.73
CA GLN A 482 24.60 -1.87 14.46
C GLN A 482 24.23 -2.58 15.76
N ILE A 483 25.22 -2.85 16.63
CA ILE A 483 25.00 -3.49 17.94
C ILE A 483 24.10 -2.63 18.83
N LEU A 484 24.36 -1.32 18.92
CA LEU A 484 23.50 -0.42 19.70
C LEU A 484 22.05 -0.44 19.20
N ARG A 485 21.84 -0.52 17.90
CA ARG A 485 20.49 -0.66 17.31
C ARG A 485 19.84 -1.99 17.65
N GLU A 486 20.62 -3.08 17.66
CA GLU A 486 20.13 -4.39 18.10
C GLU A 486 19.68 -4.35 19.56
N LEU A 487 20.44 -3.64 20.42
CA LEU A 487 20.06 -3.42 21.82
C LEU A 487 18.77 -2.58 21.95
N GLN A 488 18.57 -1.59 21.07
CA GLN A 488 17.32 -0.83 21.01
C GLN A 488 16.15 -1.70 20.53
N PHE A 489 16.39 -2.55 19.52
CA PHE A 489 15.40 -3.50 19.01
C PHE A 489 14.93 -4.50 20.09
N ARG A 490 15.87 -4.98 20.93
CA ARG A 490 15.57 -5.89 22.03
C ARG A 490 15.08 -5.17 23.29
N GLU A 491 14.87 -3.88 23.20
CA GLU A 491 14.41 -3.03 24.33
C GLU A 491 15.36 -3.01 25.53
N TYR A 492 16.62 -3.38 25.34
CA TYR A 492 17.66 -3.30 26.40
C TYR A 492 18.11 -1.85 26.63
N VAL A 493 17.95 -1.00 25.64
CA VAL A 493 18.16 0.45 25.73
C VAL A 493 17.04 1.17 24.98
N GLU A 494 16.66 2.35 25.45
CA GLU A 494 15.68 3.21 24.83
C GLU A 494 16.28 4.58 24.48
N GLU A 495 15.75 5.24 23.48
CA GLU A 495 16.13 6.61 23.11
C GLU A 495 15.08 7.58 23.66
N LYS A 496 15.50 8.53 24.54
CA LYS A 496 14.65 9.57 25.13
C LYS A 496 15.07 10.97 24.70
N GLY A 497 14.11 11.88 24.61
CA GLY A 497 14.32 13.29 24.28
C GLY A 497 14.06 13.62 22.82
N GLU A 498 13.37 14.72 22.59
CA GLU A 498 12.90 15.17 21.27
C GLU A 498 14.01 15.87 20.47
N GLN A 499 14.61 16.90 21.02
CA GLN A 499 15.59 17.74 20.34
C GLN A 499 17.03 17.20 20.43
N TYR A 500 17.37 16.57 21.54
CA TYR A 500 18.68 15.98 21.81
C TYR A 500 18.51 14.56 22.36
N PRO A 501 18.24 13.58 21.47
CA PRO A 501 17.99 12.22 21.90
C PRO A 501 19.18 11.62 22.63
N VAL A 502 18.92 11.01 23.78
CA VAL A 502 19.89 10.32 24.62
C VAL A 502 19.52 8.86 24.79
N ILE A 503 20.51 8.01 24.92
CA ILE A 503 20.34 6.57 25.14
C ILE A 503 20.24 6.32 26.64
N CYS A 504 19.16 5.64 27.03
CA CYS A 504 18.88 5.25 28.42
C CYS A 504 18.89 3.73 28.54
N LEU A 505 19.46 3.22 29.60
CA LEU A 505 19.41 1.79 29.94
C LEU A 505 18.03 1.45 30.52
N THR A 506 17.42 0.37 30.04
CA THR A 506 16.12 -0.11 30.51
C THR A 506 16.25 -1.12 31.66
N PRO A 507 15.15 -1.41 32.40
CA PRO A 507 15.15 -2.51 33.37
C PRO A 507 15.51 -3.86 32.74
N GLU A 508 15.06 -4.14 31.50
CA GLU A 508 15.34 -5.34 30.73
C GLU A 508 16.82 -5.43 30.39
N GLY A 509 17.45 -4.32 29.98
CA GLY A 509 18.90 -4.25 29.74
C GLY A 509 19.70 -4.50 31.02
N LYS A 510 19.25 -3.98 32.18
CA LYS A 510 19.86 -4.29 33.47
C LYS A 510 19.70 -5.75 33.88
N ALA A 511 18.57 -6.36 33.55
CA ALA A 511 18.34 -7.78 33.80
C ALA A 511 19.26 -8.64 32.90
N PHE A 512 19.37 -8.29 31.61
CA PHE A 512 20.21 -9.01 30.65
C PHE A 512 21.69 -9.03 31.07
N MET A 513 22.24 -7.92 31.57
CA MET A 513 23.63 -7.87 32.07
C MET A 513 23.94 -8.88 33.19
N LYS A 514 22.91 -9.42 33.86
CA LYS A 514 23.04 -10.44 34.92
C LYS A 514 22.85 -11.85 34.42
N THR A 515 22.51 -12.04 33.16
CA THR A 515 22.34 -13.36 32.54
C THR A 515 23.65 -13.83 31.92
N GLU A 516 23.79 -15.15 31.78
CA GLU A 516 24.89 -15.78 31.03
C GLU A 516 24.44 -16.16 29.60
N GLU A 517 23.26 -15.70 29.17
CA GLU A 517 22.72 -16.03 27.85
C GLU A 517 23.50 -15.30 26.75
N PRO A 518 23.93 -16.02 25.70
CA PRO A 518 24.63 -15.38 24.58
C PRO A 518 23.66 -14.51 23.77
N LEU A 519 24.11 -13.33 23.39
CA LEU A 519 23.38 -12.45 22.48
C LEU A 519 23.87 -12.67 21.04
N ILE A 520 23.07 -13.38 20.28
CA ILE A 520 23.38 -13.67 18.87
C ILE A 520 22.70 -12.63 17.99
N MET A 521 23.47 -12.07 17.06
CA MET A 521 23.01 -11.14 16.03
C MET A 521 23.30 -11.73 14.66
N LYS A 522 22.31 -11.66 13.76
CA LYS A 522 22.48 -12.04 12.35
C LYS A 522 22.99 -10.86 11.54
N LEU A 523 24.09 -11.06 10.86
CA LEU A 523 24.70 -10.05 9.99
C LEU A 523 24.81 -10.58 8.56
N PRO A 524 24.62 -9.72 7.55
CA PRO A 524 24.97 -10.08 6.20
C PRO A 524 26.45 -10.46 6.13
N LYS A 525 26.75 -11.61 5.52
CA LYS A 525 28.16 -11.95 5.21
C LYS A 525 28.74 -10.87 4.32
N GLU A 526 29.85 -10.25 4.74
CA GLU A 526 30.60 -9.36 3.86
C GLU A 526 31.11 -10.19 2.67
N GLU A 527 30.57 -9.94 1.48
CA GLU A 527 31.24 -10.34 0.26
C GLU A 527 32.60 -9.62 0.26
N THR A 528 33.65 -10.35 0.52
CA THR A 528 35.02 -9.87 0.27
C THR A 528 35.04 -9.39 -1.17
N GLN A 529 35.10 -8.07 -1.37
CA GLN A 529 35.29 -7.43 -2.66
C GLN A 529 36.64 -7.90 -3.23
N LYS A 530 36.68 -9.12 -3.76
CA LYS A 530 37.65 -9.46 -4.79
C LYS A 530 37.19 -8.66 -6.01
N LYS A 531 37.97 -7.63 -6.35
CA LYS A 531 38.03 -7.10 -7.71
C LYS A 531 38.24 -8.29 -8.64
N SER A 532 37.17 -8.86 -9.13
CA SER A 532 37.19 -9.72 -10.30
C SER A 532 36.45 -8.94 -11.38
N GLU A 533 37.30 -8.49 -12.32
CA GLU A 533 36.92 -8.11 -13.64
C GLU A 533 35.77 -9.01 -14.17
N SER A 534 34.80 -8.33 -14.72
CA SER A 534 33.87 -8.79 -15.74
C SER A 534 34.03 -10.25 -16.18
N LYS A 535 33.11 -11.09 -15.74
CA LYS A 535 32.56 -12.17 -16.57
C LYS A 535 31.11 -12.34 -16.23
N GLU A 536 30.29 -11.89 -17.14
CA GLU A 536 28.96 -12.37 -17.47
C GLU A 536 28.42 -13.46 -16.55
N LYS A 537 27.55 -13.08 -15.62
CA LYS A 537 26.44 -13.94 -15.26
C LYS A 537 25.16 -13.23 -15.67
N LYS A 538 24.79 -13.44 -16.91
CA LYS A 538 23.40 -13.49 -17.34
C LYS A 538 22.68 -14.55 -16.49
N ASN A 539 22.31 -14.22 -15.28
CA ASN A 539 21.24 -14.93 -14.61
C ASN A 539 19.94 -14.26 -15.04
N ARG A 540 19.40 -14.84 -16.09
CA ARG A 540 18.02 -14.69 -16.52
C ARG A 540 17.13 -14.74 -15.27
N HIS A 541 16.56 -13.60 -14.87
CA HIS A 541 15.27 -13.64 -14.24
C HIS A 541 14.36 -14.41 -15.20
N LYS A 542 13.83 -15.53 -14.74
CA LYS A 542 12.75 -16.20 -15.47
C LYS A 542 11.67 -15.15 -15.62
N LYS A 543 11.51 -14.66 -16.84
CA LYS A 543 10.32 -13.92 -17.26
C LYS A 543 9.12 -14.69 -16.75
N GLY A 544 8.10 -13.98 -16.24
CA GLY A 544 6.89 -14.59 -15.73
C GLY A 544 6.37 -15.68 -16.67
N ALA A 545 5.79 -16.72 -16.13
CA ALA A 545 5.53 -17.99 -16.82
C ALA A 545 4.67 -17.87 -18.12
N VAL A 546 4.19 -16.69 -18.47
CA VAL A 546 3.44 -16.42 -19.72
C VAL A 546 4.29 -15.65 -20.74
N ALA A 547 5.37 -14.96 -20.34
CA ALA A 547 6.21 -14.18 -21.25
C ALA A 547 7.44 -14.96 -21.79
N ALA A 548 7.65 -16.21 -21.38
CA ALA A 548 8.88 -16.97 -21.67
C ALA A 548 8.85 -17.77 -22.98
N GLU A 549 7.77 -17.78 -23.76
CA GLU A 549 7.62 -18.57 -24.99
C GLU A 549 7.16 -17.79 -26.22
N LEU A 550 7.18 -16.46 -26.20
CA LEU A 550 6.81 -15.68 -27.39
C LEU A 550 7.94 -15.76 -28.44
N SER A 551 7.59 -16.23 -29.64
CA SER A 551 8.47 -16.15 -30.80
C SER A 551 8.67 -14.68 -31.24
N GLU A 552 9.65 -14.38 -32.12
CA GLU A 552 9.83 -13.00 -32.62
C GLU A 552 8.53 -12.44 -33.25
N LYS A 553 7.74 -13.29 -33.95
CA LYS A 553 6.43 -12.91 -34.51
C LYS A 553 5.37 -12.58 -33.46
N ASP A 554 5.41 -13.24 -32.29
CA ASP A 554 4.50 -12.94 -31.18
C ASP A 554 4.87 -11.61 -30.50
N ALA A 555 6.15 -11.22 -30.53
CA ALA A 555 6.59 -9.94 -30.03
C ALA A 555 6.07 -8.77 -30.91
N GLU A 556 6.15 -8.89 -32.23
CA GLU A 556 5.60 -7.91 -33.20
C GLU A 556 4.07 -7.78 -33.07
N LEU A 557 3.37 -8.91 -32.91
CA LEU A 557 1.92 -8.92 -32.69
C LEU A 557 1.55 -8.25 -31.38
N SER A 558 2.27 -8.56 -30.30
CA SER A 558 2.07 -7.94 -28.99
C SER A 558 2.25 -6.42 -29.05
N GLU A 559 3.27 -5.94 -29.75
CA GLU A 559 3.53 -4.50 -29.94
C GLU A 559 2.39 -3.82 -30.70
N SER A 560 1.94 -4.44 -31.81
CA SER A 560 0.81 -3.94 -32.62
C SER A 560 -0.50 -3.85 -31.82
N LEU A 561 -0.79 -4.84 -30.97
CA LEU A 561 -1.97 -4.81 -30.10
C LEU A 561 -1.85 -3.75 -29.02
N GLN A 562 -0.66 -3.52 -28.47
CA GLN A 562 -0.40 -2.46 -27.50
C GLN A 562 -0.54 -1.06 -28.13
N GLU A 563 -0.07 -0.87 -29.36
CA GLU A 563 -0.23 0.38 -30.10
C GLU A 563 -1.71 0.67 -30.36
N LEU A 564 -2.47 -0.30 -30.91
CA LEU A 564 -3.91 -0.14 -31.10
C LEU A 564 -4.63 0.19 -29.79
N ARG A 565 -4.26 -0.47 -28.70
CA ARG A 565 -4.81 -0.17 -27.37
C ARG A 565 -4.56 1.28 -26.94
N ARG A 566 -3.33 1.80 -27.16
CA ARG A 566 -2.98 3.19 -26.85
C ARG A 566 -3.79 4.18 -27.73
N GLU A 567 -3.96 3.86 -29.00
CA GLU A 567 -4.75 4.67 -29.93
C GLU A 567 -6.21 4.76 -29.47
N ILE A 568 -6.87 3.62 -29.24
CA ILE A 568 -8.25 3.57 -28.73
C ILE A 568 -8.38 4.28 -27.38
N ALA A 569 -7.44 4.07 -26.48
CA ALA A 569 -7.43 4.71 -25.18
C ALA A 569 -7.35 6.24 -25.29
N SER A 570 -6.56 6.74 -26.26
CA SER A 570 -6.45 8.18 -26.54
C SER A 570 -7.72 8.76 -27.15
N GLU A 571 -8.33 8.06 -28.12
CA GLU A 571 -9.60 8.44 -28.76
C GLU A 571 -10.73 8.55 -27.74
N GLU A 572 -10.84 7.55 -26.88
CA GLU A 572 -11.89 7.43 -25.86
C GLU A 572 -11.61 8.22 -24.59
N LYS A 573 -10.41 8.77 -24.44
CA LYS A 573 -9.92 9.43 -23.21
C LYS A 573 -10.04 8.52 -21.98
N VAL A 574 -9.66 7.25 -22.13
CA VAL A 574 -9.64 6.25 -21.06
C VAL A 574 -8.23 5.69 -20.85
N PRO A 575 -7.86 5.21 -19.67
CA PRO A 575 -6.60 4.51 -19.45
C PRO A 575 -6.46 3.29 -20.35
N PRO A 576 -5.26 2.98 -20.92
CA PRO A 576 -5.06 1.85 -21.81
C PRO A 576 -5.52 0.50 -21.24
N TYR A 577 -5.31 0.25 -19.95
CA TYR A 577 -5.75 -0.98 -19.29
C TYR A 577 -7.27 -1.12 -19.19
N MET A 578 -8.02 -0.03 -19.31
CA MET A 578 -9.49 -0.05 -19.34
C MET A 578 -10.03 -0.57 -20.67
N VAL A 579 -9.30 -0.36 -21.76
CA VAL A 579 -9.60 -1.00 -23.05
C VAL A 579 -9.39 -2.50 -22.86
N PHE A 580 -8.14 -2.94 -22.70
CA PHE A 580 -7.79 -4.29 -22.33
C PHE A 580 -6.52 -4.29 -21.44
N ALA A 581 -6.48 -5.15 -20.39
CA ALA A 581 -5.31 -5.34 -19.55
C ALA A 581 -4.17 -6.04 -20.33
N ASP A 582 -2.91 -5.89 -19.88
CA ASP A 582 -1.76 -6.54 -20.49
C ASP A 582 -1.92 -8.06 -20.58
N LYS A 583 -2.44 -8.68 -19.51
CA LYS A 583 -2.76 -10.10 -19.47
C LYS A 583 -3.79 -10.50 -20.53
N THR A 584 -4.76 -9.64 -20.82
CA THR A 584 -5.76 -9.87 -21.87
C THR A 584 -5.11 -9.80 -23.25
N LEU A 585 -4.22 -8.83 -23.50
CA LEU A 585 -3.46 -8.76 -24.76
C LEU A 585 -2.53 -9.95 -24.92
N ALA A 586 -1.86 -10.38 -23.86
CA ALA A 586 -1.05 -11.61 -23.88
C ALA A 586 -1.91 -12.85 -24.20
N GLY A 587 -3.11 -12.94 -23.60
CA GLY A 587 -4.09 -13.97 -23.92
C GLY A 587 -4.51 -13.94 -25.41
N MET A 588 -4.71 -12.77 -25.99
CA MET A 588 -5.00 -12.61 -27.44
C MET A 588 -3.83 -13.08 -28.31
N CYS A 589 -2.59 -12.79 -27.93
CA CYS A 589 -1.40 -13.27 -28.64
C CYS A 589 -1.30 -14.81 -28.62
N VAL A 590 -1.62 -15.43 -27.48
CA VAL A 590 -1.54 -16.88 -27.30
C VAL A 590 -2.70 -17.60 -28.01
N MET A 591 -3.94 -17.15 -27.81
CA MET A 591 -5.14 -17.79 -28.33
C MET A 591 -5.41 -17.46 -29.79
N ARG A 592 -4.93 -16.31 -30.30
CA ARG A 592 -5.11 -15.79 -31.66
C ARG A 592 -6.56 -15.90 -32.15
N PRO A 593 -7.55 -15.33 -31.43
CA PRO A 593 -8.95 -15.44 -31.79
C PRO A 593 -9.20 -14.83 -33.17
N ALA A 594 -9.91 -15.54 -34.03
CA ALA A 594 -10.28 -15.12 -35.39
C ALA A 594 -11.74 -14.64 -35.49
N THR A 595 -12.57 -15.03 -34.48
CA THR A 595 -14.00 -14.73 -34.44
C THR A 595 -14.35 -13.98 -33.15
N ARG A 596 -15.54 -13.36 -33.12
CA ARG A 596 -16.05 -12.69 -31.90
C ARG A 596 -16.30 -13.68 -30.79
N ASP A 597 -16.73 -14.88 -31.06
CA ASP A 597 -17.00 -15.90 -30.06
C ASP A 597 -15.70 -16.40 -29.43
N GLU A 598 -14.67 -16.65 -30.22
CA GLU A 598 -13.33 -16.98 -29.72
C GLU A 598 -12.71 -15.82 -28.92
N MET A 599 -13.00 -14.57 -29.30
CA MET A 599 -12.55 -13.39 -28.57
C MET A 599 -13.18 -13.30 -27.16
N LEU A 600 -14.42 -13.78 -26.98
CA LEU A 600 -15.08 -13.86 -25.65
C LEU A 600 -14.44 -14.92 -24.74
N GLU A 601 -13.74 -15.88 -25.28
CA GLU A 601 -13.01 -16.88 -24.51
C GLU A 601 -11.71 -16.33 -23.91
N VAL A 602 -11.22 -15.19 -24.41
CA VAL A 602 -10.04 -14.54 -23.87
C VAL A 602 -10.38 -13.89 -22.53
N SER A 603 -9.65 -14.28 -21.48
CA SER A 603 -9.86 -13.74 -20.12
C SER A 603 -9.73 -12.20 -20.11
N GLY A 604 -10.73 -11.52 -19.54
CA GLY A 604 -10.81 -10.05 -19.49
C GLY A 604 -11.52 -9.40 -20.68
N VAL A 605 -12.07 -10.18 -21.61
CA VAL A 605 -12.94 -9.72 -22.70
C VAL A 605 -14.40 -9.98 -22.32
N GLY A 606 -15.13 -8.93 -21.91
CA GLY A 606 -16.57 -8.99 -21.69
C GLY A 606 -17.36 -8.53 -22.91
N GLU A 607 -18.65 -8.88 -23.00
CA GLU A 607 -19.53 -8.54 -24.14
C GLU A 607 -19.52 -7.05 -24.49
N HIS A 608 -19.52 -6.17 -23.51
CA HIS A 608 -19.48 -4.73 -23.73
C HIS A 608 -18.18 -4.29 -24.41
N LYS A 609 -17.03 -4.77 -23.95
CA LYS A 609 -15.71 -4.47 -24.53
C LYS A 609 -15.56 -5.10 -25.91
N LEU A 610 -16.05 -6.32 -26.10
CA LEU A 610 -16.08 -6.96 -27.42
C LEU A 610 -16.89 -6.15 -28.41
N LYS A 611 -18.10 -5.72 -28.05
CA LYS A 611 -18.96 -4.89 -28.90
C LYS A 611 -18.31 -3.56 -29.27
N LYS A 612 -17.55 -2.99 -28.34
CA LYS A 612 -16.97 -1.65 -28.49
C LYS A 612 -15.62 -1.66 -29.21
N TYR A 613 -14.77 -2.62 -28.92
CA TYR A 613 -13.38 -2.64 -29.37
C TYR A 613 -13.00 -3.89 -30.19
N GLY A 614 -13.74 -4.99 -30.03
CA GLY A 614 -13.34 -6.31 -30.49
C GLY A 614 -12.99 -6.37 -31.97
N ASP A 615 -13.75 -5.71 -32.86
CA ASP A 615 -13.51 -5.76 -34.29
C ASP A 615 -12.13 -5.18 -34.68
N ARG A 616 -11.71 -4.06 -34.04
CA ARG A 616 -10.41 -3.45 -34.31
C ARG A 616 -9.25 -4.37 -33.92
N PHE A 617 -9.38 -5.09 -32.80
CA PHE A 617 -8.38 -6.06 -32.35
C PHE A 617 -8.37 -7.31 -33.23
N LEU A 618 -9.55 -7.82 -33.63
CA LEU A 618 -9.66 -8.95 -34.57
C LEU A 618 -9.03 -8.67 -35.93
N GLU A 619 -9.06 -7.43 -36.40
CA GLU A 619 -8.38 -7.04 -37.65
C GLU A 619 -6.86 -7.21 -37.57
N ILE A 620 -6.24 -6.86 -36.43
CA ILE A 620 -4.80 -7.05 -36.21
C ILE A 620 -4.48 -8.55 -36.06
N LEU A 621 -5.27 -9.26 -35.25
CA LEU A 621 -5.07 -10.69 -34.98
C LEU A 621 -5.19 -11.57 -36.24
N ARG A 622 -5.99 -11.15 -37.22
CA ARG A 622 -6.12 -11.84 -38.53
C ARG A 622 -4.97 -11.54 -39.47
N LYS A 623 -4.23 -10.45 -39.25
CA LYS A 623 -3.11 -10.04 -40.13
C LYS A 623 -1.76 -10.58 -39.63
N GLY A 624 -1.60 -10.86 -38.33
CA GLY A 624 -0.40 -11.42 -37.70
C GLY A 624 -0.57 -12.92 -37.43
#